data_4027c69c6226d33454c3d38cbe16d8ad
#
_entry.id   4027c69c6226d33454c3d38cbe16d8ad
#
_cell.length_a   1.000
_cell.length_b   1.000
_cell.length_c   1.000
_cell.angle_alpha   90.00
_cell.angle_beta   90.00
_cell.angle_gamma   90.00
#
_symmetry.space_group_name_H-M   'P 1'
#
loop_
_entity.id
_entity.type
_entity.pdbx_description
1 polymer ?
#
loop_
_entity_poly.entity_id
_entity_poly.type
_entity_poly.pdbx_seq_one_letter_code
_entity_poly.pdbx_strand_id
1 'polypeptide(L)'
;TTKGRKREHYQLNLDIIAEESVAAEAEVLFAAVSALRKMGVPDEAYRIRVSNRALLSELLLSLGVKEQFHQGAFIALDKKGKIPREQIEAILREEGLDDEACTAAFNLMDISSLEDAEKLAGEGSPAIKQIRELFALLDAYGIGNQAVFDISVIRGLSYYTGIVFEAFDTKGEFRAIFGGGRYDNLLSTIGGEAAPAVGLGFGDVVVGELIKALDLPSTEQNELVIIGYMADEQRVAATQLAARLRGEGKAVS
;
A
#
# COMPACT_ATOMS: atom_id res chain seq x y z
N THR A 1 -3.97 -6.83 21.61
CA THR A 1 -3.30 -5.94 20.63
C THR A 1 -2.70 -6.84 19.56
N THR A 2 -3.18 -6.76 18.33
CA THR A 2 -2.61 -7.46 17.18
C THR A 2 -1.15 -7.05 16.99
N LYS A 3 -0.26 -8.02 16.68
CA LYS A 3 1.14 -7.76 16.31
C LYS A 3 1.20 -6.64 15.25
N GLY A 4 2.07 -5.66 15.43
CA GLY A 4 2.22 -4.55 14.48
C GLY A 4 1.34 -3.32 14.76
N ARG A 5 0.72 -3.17 15.93
CA ARG A 5 -0.01 -1.94 16.29
C ARG A 5 0.67 -1.26 17.48
N LYS A 6 1.29 -0.11 17.25
CA LYS A 6 1.84 0.79 18.28
C LYS A 6 0.95 2.04 18.41
N ARG A 7 1.07 2.77 19.53
CA ARG A 7 0.39 4.06 19.71
C ARG A 7 1.03 5.18 18.92
N GLU A 8 2.33 5.07 18.68
CA GLU A 8 3.12 5.96 17.82
C GLU A 8 3.84 5.12 16.77
N HIS A 9 3.91 5.62 15.55
CA HIS A 9 4.61 5.00 14.44
C HIS A 9 5.08 6.08 13.46
N TYR A 10 6.16 5.80 12.77
CA TYR A 10 6.59 6.60 11.63
C TYR A 10 6.04 6.01 10.34
N GLN A 11 5.75 6.86 9.41
CA GLN A 11 5.29 6.47 8.08
C GLN A 11 6.01 7.29 7.03
N LEU A 12 6.64 6.62 6.08
CA LEU A 12 7.09 7.24 4.85
C LEU A 12 5.88 7.35 3.93
N ASN A 13 5.60 8.55 3.44
CA ASN A 13 4.65 8.79 2.37
C ASN A 13 5.43 9.16 1.11
N LEU A 14 5.00 8.61 -0.02
CA LEU A 14 5.52 8.92 -1.34
C LEU A 14 4.34 9.12 -2.26
N ASP A 15 4.27 10.28 -2.91
CA ASP A 15 3.18 10.66 -3.79
C ASP A 15 3.72 11.24 -5.10
N ILE A 16 3.11 10.87 -6.22
CA ILE A 16 3.32 11.46 -7.55
C ILE A 16 2.01 12.16 -7.92
N ILE A 17 2.11 13.45 -8.24
CA ILE A 17 0.96 14.31 -8.53
C ILE A 17 1.07 14.82 -9.96
N ALA A 18 -0.09 14.94 -10.64
CA ALA A 18 -0.24 15.41 -12.01
C ALA A 18 0.33 14.48 -13.09
N GLU A 19 0.43 13.17 -12.78
CA GLU A 19 0.76 12.14 -13.77
C GLU A 19 -0.47 11.19 -13.95
N GLU A 20 -1.04 11.19 -15.15
CA GLU A 20 -2.24 10.40 -15.46
C GLU A 20 -1.92 8.95 -15.83
N SER A 21 -0.74 8.69 -16.37
CA SER A 21 -0.35 7.37 -16.83
C SER A 21 -0.08 6.41 -15.67
N VAL A 22 -0.23 5.12 -15.94
CA VAL A 22 0.06 4.02 -15.00
C VAL A 22 1.55 3.95 -14.65
N ALA A 23 2.40 4.68 -15.35
CA ALA A 23 3.82 4.78 -15.03
C ALA A 23 4.06 5.31 -13.60
N ALA A 24 3.16 6.19 -13.10
CA ALA A 24 3.25 6.70 -11.74
C ALA A 24 3.08 5.58 -10.68
N GLU A 25 2.11 4.67 -10.86
CA GLU A 25 1.94 3.51 -9.98
C GLU A 25 3.17 2.61 -10.01
N ALA A 26 3.70 2.36 -11.22
CA ALA A 26 4.88 1.52 -11.38
C ALA A 26 6.11 2.13 -10.69
N GLU A 27 6.31 3.44 -10.78
CA GLU A 27 7.42 4.15 -10.14
C GLU A 27 7.30 4.14 -8.61
N VAL A 28 6.10 4.41 -8.07
CA VAL A 28 5.83 4.35 -6.63
C VAL A 28 6.08 2.94 -6.08
N LEU A 29 5.64 1.90 -6.78
CA LEU A 29 5.88 0.51 -6.40
C LEU A 29 7.36 0.13 -6.49
N PHE A 30 8.05 0.56 -7.54
CA PHE A 30 9.49 0.34 -7.68
C PHE A 30 10.30 1.01 -6.57
N ALA A 31 9.91 2.22 -6.15
CA ALA A 31 10.55 2.90 -5.03
C ALA A 31 10.36 2.13 -3.71
N ALA A 32 9.14 1.60 -3.44
CA ALA A 32 8.86 0.80 -2.25
C ALA A 32 9.66 -0.51 -2.23
N VAL A 33 9.70 -1.23 -3.36
CA VAL A 33 10.50 -2.47 -3.50
C VAL A 33 11.99 -2.17 -3.32
N SER A 34 12.48 -1.08 -3.92
CA SER A 34 13.87 -0.65 -3.77
C SER A 34 14.24 -0.35 -2.33
N ALA A 35 13.30 0.24 -1.56
CA ALA A 35 13.49 0.46 -0.12
C ALA A 35 13.59 -0.88 0.64
N LEU A 36 12.69 -1.84 0.39
CA LEU A 36 12.75 -3.17 1.01
C LEU A 36 14.08 -3.90 0.68
N ARG A 37 14.49 -3.89 -0.58
CA ARG A 37 15.76 -4.48 -1.02
C ARG A 37 16.96 -3.83 -0.32
N LYS A 38 16.97 -2.50 -0.16
CA LYS A 38 18.03 -1.79 0.59
C LYS A 38 18.03 -2.10 2.08
N MET A 39 16.90 -2.48 2.65
CA MET A 39 16.80 -2.98 4.02
C MET A 39 17.21 -4.45 4.15
N GLY A 40 17.57 -5.11 3.04
CA GLY A 40 17.97 -6.52 3.02
C GLY A 40 16.78 -7.50 2.98
N VAL A 41 15.54 -7.04 2.81
CA VAL A 41 14.36 -7.91 2.72
C VAL A 41 14.38 -8.66 1.38
N PRO A 42 14.40 -10.00 1.39
CA PRO A 42 14.40 -10.80 0.17
C PRO A 42 13.09 -10.65 -0.61
N ASP A 43 13.18 -10.71 -1.93
CA ASP A 43 12.02 -10.56 -2.83
C ASP A 43 10.93 -11.63 -2.64
N GLU A 44 11.30 -12.82 -2.18
CA GLU A 44 10.37 -13.91 -1.88
C GLU A 44 9.65 -13.75 -0.54
N ALA A 45 10.08 -12.84 0.33
CA ALA A 45 9.51 -12.65 1.66
C ALA A 45 8.17 -11.92 1.64
N TYR A 46 7.81 -11.27 0.53
CA TYR A 46 6.57 -10.50 0.42
C TYR A 46 5.92 -10.62 -0.95
N ARG A 47 4.64 -10.21 -1.03
CA ARG A 47 3.88 -10.05 -2.29
C ARG A 47 3.09 -8.77 -2.25
N ILE A 48 3.07 -8.08 -3.39
CA ILE A 48 2.26 -6.89 -3.64
C ILE A 48 0.98 -7.36 -4.31
N ARG A 49 -0.14 -7.23 -3.62
CA ARG A 49 -1.46 -7.52 -4.17
C ARG A 49 -2.00 -6.27 -4.83
N VAL A 50 -2.44 -6.39 -6.06
CA VAL A 50 -2.89 -5.27 -6.91
C VAL A 50 -4.33 -5.50 -7.31
N SER A 51 -5.15 -4.45 -7.20
CA SER A 51 -6.51 -4.39 -7.70
C SER A 51 -6.78 -3.05 -8.38
N ASN A 52 -8.02 -2.83 -8.80
CA ASN A 52 -8.45 -1.54 -9.36
C ASN A 52 -9.90 -1.26 -8.95
N ARG A 53 -10.14 -0.09 -8.34
CA ARG A 53 -11.48 0.31 -7.88
C ARG A 53 -12.45 0.48 -9.04
N ALA A 54 -11.97 0.97 -10.18
CA ALA A 54 -12.80 1.09 -11.38
C ALA A 54 -13.22 -0.29 -11.91
N LEU A 55 -12.29 -1.28 -11.91
CA LEU A 55 -12.64 -2.67 -12.26
C LEU A 55 -13.71 -3.24 -11.34
N LEU A 56 -13.57 -3.04 -10.04
CA LEU A 56 -14.56 -3.51 -9.08
C LEU A 56 -15.93 -2.87 -9.32
N SER A 57 -15.97 -1.57 -9.68
CA SER A 57 -17.20 -0.89 -10.08
C SER A 57 -17.81 -1.47 -11.37
N GLU A 58 -17.00 -1.72 -12.39
CA GLU A 58 -17.43 -2.35 -13.64
C GLU A 58 -18.05 -3.74 -13.37
N LEU A 59 -17.41 -4.54 -12.52
CA LEU A 59 -17.90 -5.86 -12.14
C LEU A 59 -19.20 -5.80 -11.34
N LEU A 60 -19.34 -4.87 -10.40
CA LEU A 60 -20.60 -4.67 -9.67
C LEU A 60 -21.73 -4.24 -10.61
N LEU A 61 -21.46 -3.36 -11.57
CA LEU A 61 -22.44 -2.96 -12.59
C LEU A 61 -22.87 -4.14 -13.46
N SER A 62 -21.94 -5.00 -13.90
CA SER A 62 -22.25 -6.18 -14.71
C SER A 62 -23.16 -7.17 -13.97
N LEU A 63 -23.13 -7.15 -12.65
CA LEU A 63 -23.97 -7.96 -11.77
C LEU A 63 -25.28 -7.22 -11.34
N GLY A 64 -25.55 -6.07 -11.94
CA GLY A 64 -26.78 -5.31 -11.68
C GLY A 64 -26.75 -4.42 -10.42
N VAL A 65 -25.61 -4.31 -9.74
CA VAL A 65 -25.46 -3.42 -8.59
C VAL A 65 -25.30 -1.98 -9.07
N LYS A 66 -26.23 -1.11 -8.71
CA LYS A 66 -26.24 0.31 -9.13
C LYS A 66 -25.08 1.07 -8.51
N GLU A 67 -24.53 2.06 -9.22
CA GLU A 67 -23.38 2.87 -8.80
C GLU A 67 -23.55 3.50 -7.40
N GLN A 68 -24.76 3.95 -7.07
CA GLN A 68 -25.04 4.56 -5.76
C GLN A 68 -24.75 3.64 -4.57
N PHE A 69 -24.68 2.32 -4.78
CA PHE A 69 -24.39 1.32 -3.73
C PHE A 69 -22.94 0.86 -3.73
N HIS A 70 -22.12 1.24 -4.73
CA HIS A 70 -20.74 0.75 -4.85
C HIS A 70 -19.89 1.13 -3.66
N GLN A 71 -20.02 2.36 -3.13
CA GLN A 71 -19.23 2.80 -1.98
C GLN A 71 -19.52 1.96 -0.73
N GLY A 72 -20.79 1.68 -0.47
CA GLY A 72 -21.20 0.81 0.62
C GLY A 72 -20.71 -0.63 0.42
N ALA A 73 -20.83 -1.15 -0.82
CA ALA A 73 -20.30 -2.46 -1.17
C ALA A 73 -18.78 -2.54 -0.92
N PHE A 74 -18.00 -1.54 -1.29
CA PHE A 74 -16.55 -1.51 -1.03
C PHE A 74 -16.23 -1.54 0.46
N ILE A 75 -16.91 -0.73 1.27
CA ILE A 75 -16.73 -0.69 2.73
C ILE A 75 -17.07 -2.04 3.37
N ALA A 76 -18.12 -2.69 2.90
CA ALA A 76 -18.53 -4.00 3.40
C ALA A 76 -17.55 -5.10 2.99
N LEU A 77 -17.17 -5.13 1.71
CA LEU A 77 -16.29 -6.16 1.15
C LEU A 77 -14.85 -6.06 1.68
N ASP A 78 -14.35 -4.84 2.01
CA ASP A 78 -13.05 -4.67 2.69
C ASP A 78 -12.98 -5.41 4.04
N LYS A 79 -14.13 -5.74 4.63
CA LYS A 79 -14.20 -6.49 5.87
C LYS A 79 -14.15 -8.03 5.67
N LYS A 80 -14.14 -8.52 4.42
CA LYS A 80 -14.04 -9.96 4.14
C LYS A 80 -12.79 -10.55 4.78
N GLY A 81 -12.96 -11.65 5.51
CA GLY A 81 -11.90 -12.27 6.30
C GLY A 81 -11.59 -11.60 7.65
N LYS A 82 -12.17 -10.42 7.93
CA LYS A 82 -12.01 -9.71 9.21
C LYS A 82 -13.21 -9.89 10.14
N ILE A 83 -14.41 -10.07 9.58
CA ILE A 83 -15.67 -10.33 10.29
C ILE A 83 -16.44 -11.47 9.61
N PRO A 84 -17.41 -12.12 10.30
CA PRO A 84 -18.25 -13.16 9.70
C PRO A 84 -19.03 -12.68 8.47
N ARG A 85 -19.30 -13.60 7.53
CA ARG A 85 -20.02 -13.32 6.27
C ARG A 85 -21.38 -12.68 6.52
N GLU A 86 -22.12 -13.17 7.50
CA GLU A 86 -23.47 -12.70 7.84
C GLU A 86 -23.47 -11.22 8.24
N GLN A 87 -22.40 -10.75 8.89
CA GLN A 87 -22.25 -9.34 9.24
C GLN A 87 -21.91 -8.47 8.02
N ILE A 88 -21.14 -8.99 7.06
CA ILE A 88 -20.86 -8.30 5.80
C ILE A 88 -22.15 -8.17 4.99
N GLU A 89 -22.93 -9.26 4.87
CA GLU A 89 -24.22 -9.25 4.18
C GLU A 89 -25.23 -8.30 4.84
N ALA A 90 -25.25 -8.21 6.18
CA ALA A 90 -26.07 -7.23 6.89
C ALA A 90 -25.71 -5.80 6.50
N ILE A 91 -24.41 -5.48 6.44
CA ILE A 91 -23.94 -4.16 6.01
C ILE A 91 -24.33 -3.89 4.55
N LEU A 92 -24.15 -4.87 3.64
CA LEU A 92 -24.55 -4.72 2.24
C LEU A 92 -26.05 -4.44 2.08
N ARG A 93 -26.91 -5.09 2.89
CA ARG A 93 -28.34 -4.81 2.91
C ARG A 93 -28.70 -3.43 3.48
N GLU A 94 -27.99 -2.99 4.53
CA GLU A 94 -28.13 -1.62 5.05
C GLU A 94 -27.75 -0.57 4.01
N GLU A 95 -26.77 -0.85 3.16
CA GLU A 95 -26.38 -0.01 2.02
C GLU A 95 -27.36 -0.14 0.81
N GLY A 96 -28.39 -0.97 0.90
CA GLY A 96 -29.49 -1.05 -0.07
C GLY A 96 -29.35 -2.14 -1.12
N LEU A 97 -28.43 -3.10 -0.96
CA LEU A 97 -28.33 -4.26 -1.83
C LEU A 97 -29.38 -5.31 -1.43
N ASP A 98 -30.07 -5.88 -2.42
CA ASP A 98 -30.91 -7.05 -2.22
C ASP A 98 -30.07 -8.34 -2.04
N ASP A 99 -30.73 -9.45 -1.75
CA ASP A 99 -30.04 -10.71 -1.46
C ASP A 99 -29.26 -11.26 -2.67
N GLU A 100 -29.72 -11.03 -3.88
CA GLU A 100 -29.06 -11.44 -5.11
C GLU A 100 -27.80 -10.61 -5.34
N ALA A 101 -27.88 -9.29 -5.22
CA ALA A 101 -26.75 -8.37 -5.31
C ALA A 101 -25.71 -8.59 -4.19
N CYS A 102 -26.14 -8.90 -2.97
CA CYS A 102 -25.26 -9.26 -1.86
C CYS A 102 -24.46 -10.52 -2.19
N THR A 103 -25.10 -11.56 -2.68
CA THR A 103 -24.45 -12.82 -3.06
C THR A 103 -23.48 -12.60 -4.21
N ALA A 104 -23.88 -11.85 -5.23
CA ALA A 104 -23.08 -11.52 -6.38
C ALA A 104 -21.82 -10.72 -5.98
N ALA A 105 -21.99 -9.65 -5.19
CA ALA A 105 -20.88 -8.84 -4.68
C ALA A 105 -19.90 -9.66 -3.85
N PHE A 106 -20.40 -10.61 -3.05
CA PHE A 106 -19.54 -11.49 -2.24
C PHE A 106 -18.73 -12.44 -3.12
N ASN A 107 -19.34 -13.02 -4.16
CA ASN A 107 -18.70 -13.95 -5.08
C ASN A 107 -17.62 -13.28 -5.95
N LEU A 108 -17.74 -11.96 -6.22
CA LEU A 108 -16.67 -11.21 -6.89
C LEU A 108 -15.33 -11.32 -6.18
N MET A 109 -15.34 -11.40 -4.85
CA MET A 109 -14.12 -11.51 -4.05
C MET A 109 -13.42 -12.88 -4.17
N ASP A 110 -14.01 -13.83 -4.83
CA ASP A 110 -13.43 -15.14 -5.09
C ASP A 110 -12.77 -15.24 -6.48
N ILE A 111 -12.83 -14.14 -7.27
CA ILE A 111 -12.10 -14.04 -8.54
C ILE A 111 -10.60 -14.02 -8.24
N SER A 112 -9.89 -15.03 -8.74
CA SER A 112 -8.49 -15.24 -8.44
C SER A 112 -7.55 -14.89 -9.60
N SER A 113 -8.09 -14.65 -10.81
CA SER A 113 -7.30 -14.31 -11.99
C SER A 113 -7.81 -13.06 -12.71
N LEU A 114 -6.90 -12.37 -13.37
CA LEU A 114 -7.26 -11.21 -14.19
C LEU A 114 -8.10 -11.63 -15.41
N GLU A 115 -7.87 -12.83 -15.93
CA GLU A 115 -8.62 -13.43 -17.03
C GLU A 115 -10.09 -13.68 -16.67
N ASP A 116 -10.37 -14.11 -15.45
CA ASP A 116 -11.75 -14.32 -14.99
C ASP A 116 -12.44 -12.99 -14.71
N ALA A 117 -11.72 -11.99 -14.20
CA ALA A 117 -12.23 -10.63 -14.06
C ALA A 117 -12.57 -10.03 -15.44
N GLU A 118 -11.73 -10.22 -16.46
CA GLU A 118 -11.95 -9.72 -17.82
C GLU A 118 -13.18 -10.35 -18.49
N LYS A 119 -13.42 -11.66 -18.30
CA LYS A 119 -14.63 -12.33 -18.80
C LYS A 119 -15.91 -11.70 -18.27
N LEU A 120 -15.91 -11.26 -17.03
CA LEU A 120 -17.06 -10.63 -16.38
C LEU A 120 -17.19 -9.13 -16.71
N ALA A 121 -16.08 -8.40 -16.73
CA ALA A 121 -16.06 -6.97 -17.08
C ALA A 121 -16.35 -6.71 -18.57
N GLY A 122 -16.14 -7.71 -19.42
CA GLY A 122 -16.26 -7.62 -20.88
C GLY A 122 -14.98 -7.21 -21.59
N GLU A 123 -14.91 -7.56 -22.87
CA GLU A 123 -13.77 -7.20 -23.71
C GLU A 123 -13.64 -5.67 -23.82
N GLY A 124 -12.44 -5.18 -23.55
CA GLY A 124 -12.13 -3.75 -23.71
C GLY A 124 -12.19 -2.92 -22.43
N SER A 125 -12.45 -3.51 -21.25
CA SER A 125 -12.41 -2.82 -19.97
C SER A 125 -11.16 -1.94 -19.82
N PRO A 126 -11.30 -0.62 -19.60
CA PRO A 126 -10.17 0.26 -19.35
C PRO A 126 -9.39 -0.13 -18.09
N ALA A 127 -10.09 -0.58 -17.05
CA ALA A 127 -9.47 -0.99 -15.79
C ALA A 127 -8.59 -2.24 -15.95
N ILE A 128 -9.02 -3.22 -16.75
CA ILE A 128 -8.21 -4.40 -17.11
C ILE A 128 -6.95 -3.98 -17.88
N LYS A 129 -7.10 -3.07 -18.86
CA LYS A 129 -5.96 -2.55 -19.62
C LYS A 129 -4.94 -1.87 -18.71
N GLN A 130 -5.38 -1.04 -17.77
CA GLN A 130 -4.50 -0.40 -16.79
C GLN A 130 -3.73 -1.41 -15.94
N ILE A 131 -4.39 -2.48 -15.46
CA ILE A 131 -3.72 -3.52 -14.67
C ILE A 131 -2.68 -4.25 -15.54
N ARG A 132 -3.01 -4.62 -16.78
CA ARG A 132 -2.05 -5.26 -17.70
C ARG A 132 -0.85 -4.37 -18.01
N GLU A 133 -1.09 -3.08 -18.23
CA GLU A 133 -0.02 -2.08 -18.44
C GLU A 133 0.86 -1.98 -17.19
N LEU A 134 0.27 -1.90 -15.99
CA LEU A 134 1.03 -1.89 -14.74
C LEU A 134 1.94 -3.13 -14.64
N PHE A 135 1.41 -4.33 -14.84
CA PHE A 135 2.22 -5.54 -14.76
C PHE A 135 3.36 -5.55 -15.77
N ALA A 136 3.13 -5.09 -16.99
CA ALA A 136 4.19 -4.97 -18.02
C ALA A 136 5.29 -3.98 -17.59
N LEU A 137 4.92 -2.84 -16.97
CA LEU A 137 5.87 -1.88 -16.41
C LEU A 137 6.64 -2.45 -15.21
N LEU A 138 5.98 -3.19 -14.33
CA LEU A 138 6.63 -3.85 -13.20
C LEU A 138 7.64 -4.92 -13.67
N ASP A 139 7.30 -5.66 -14.72
CA ASP A 139 8.23 -6.60 -15.37
C ASP A 139 9.45 -5.86 -15.93
N ALA A 140 9.24 -4.72 -16.61
CA ALA A 140 10.33 -3.89 -17.13
C ALA A 140 11.23 -3.33 -16.02
N TYR A 141 10.68 -3.02 -14.84
CA TYR A 141 11.44 -2.65 -13.64
C TYR A 141 12.12 -3.83 -12.93
N GLY A 142 11.88 -5.07 -13.36
CA GLY A 142 12.42 -6.28 -12.73
C GLY A 142 11.80 -6.59 -11.36
N ILE A 143 10.55 -6.19 -11.16
CA ILE A 143 9.78 -6.42 -9.94
C ILE A 143 8.41 -7.08 -10.20
N GLY A 144 8.16 -7.58 -11.40
CA GLY A 144 6.88 -8.21 -11.76
C GLY A 144 6.56 -9.45 -10.92
N ASN A 145 7.57 -10.24 -10.56
CA ASN A 145 7.39 -11.43 -9.71
C ASN A 145 6.91 -11.13 -8.29
N GLN A 146 7.06 -9.89 -7.82
CA GLN A 146 6.57 -9.46 -6.51
C GLN A 146 5.08 -9.07 -6.53
N ALA A 147 4.51 -8.78 -7.72
CA ALA A 147 3.14 -8.31 -7.87
C ALA A 147 2.21 -9.45 -8.31
N VAL A 148 1.00 -9.48 -7.74
CA VAL A 148 -0.06 -10.41 -8.10
C VAL A 148 -1.41 -9.68 -8.15
N PHE A 149 -2.28 -10.07 -9.09
CA PHE A 149 -3.65 -9.59 -9.09
C PHE A 149 -4.42 -10.19 -7.91
N ASP A 150 -5.14 -9.35 -7.18
CA ASP A 150 -6.01 -9.77 -6.08
C ASP A 150 -7.16 -8.79 -5.94
N ILE A 151 -8.34 -9.17 -6.45
CA ILE A 151 -9.55 -8.35 -6.44
C ILE A 151 -9.99 -7.97 -5.02
N SER A 152 -9.56 -8.72 -3.99
CA SER A 152 -9.93 -8.49 -2.60
C SER A 152 -9.24 -7.26 -1.98
N VAL A 153 -8.25 -6.69 -2.66
CA VAL A 153 -7.62 -5.44 -2.24
C VAL A 153 -8.51 -4.27 -2.63
N ILE A 154 -9.40 -3.90 -1.71
CA ILE A 154 -10.37 -2.82 -1.93
C ILE A 154 -9.88 -1.50 -1.33
N ARG A 155 -9.13 -1.55 -0.24
CA ARG A 155 -8.73 -0.39 0.59
C ARG A 155 -9.94 0.39 1.09
N GLY A 156 -10.17 0.44 2.39
CA GLY A 156 -11.34 1.06 3.03
C GLY A 156 -11.44 2.59 2.88
N LEU A 157 -10.51 3.23 2.18
CA LEU A 157 -10.48 4.68 1.99
C LEU A 157 -11.29 5.07 0.74
N SER A 158 -12.26 5.94 0.91
CA SER A 158 -13.22 6.31 -0.13
C SER A 158 -12.64 7.15 -1.27
N TYR A 159 -11.48 7.73 -1.10
CA TYR A 159 -10.87 8.65 -2.07
C TYR A 159 -10.14 7.95 -3.23
N TYR A 160 -9.86 6.64 -3.14
CA TYR A 160 -9.22 5.92 -4.25
C TYR A 160 -10.14 5.80 -5.46
N THR A 161 -9.60 6.04 -6.66
CA THR A 161 -10.33 6.09 -7.93
C THR A 161 -9.93 5.00 -8.92
N GLY A 162 -8.70 4.52 -8.87
CA GLY A 162 -8.12 3.61 -9.84
C GLY A 162 -7.39 2.43 -9.17
N ILE A 163 -6.18 2.16 -9.64
CA ILE A 163 -5.33 1.08 -9.11
C ILE A 163 -5.09 1.28 -7.62
N VAL A 164 -5.20 0.19 -6.87
CA VAL A 164 -4.90 0.10 -5.44
C VAL A 164 -4.00 -1.11 -5.20
N PHE A 165 -3.15 -1.01 -4.20
CA PHE A 165 -2.20 -2.06 -3.88
C PHE A 165 -1.89 -2.14 -2.39
N GLU A 166 -1.53 -3.34 -1.92
CA GLU A 166 -1.02 -3.60 -0.58
C GLU A 166 0.06 -4.69 -0.63
N ALA A 167 1.13 -4.51 0.12
CA ALA A 167 2.18 -5.51 0.27
C ALA A 167 2.04 -6.25 1.58
N PHE A 168 2.09 -7.58 1.51
CA PHE A 168 2.01 -8.47 2.67
C PHE A 168 3.20 -9.44 2.67
N ASP A 169 3.62 -9.86 3.85
CA ASP A 169 4.53 -10.97 3.98
C ASP A 169 3.92 -12.27 3.45
N THR A 170 4.76 -13.13 2.87
CA THR A 170 4.28 -14.38 2.25
C THR A 170 3.77 -15.41 3.26
N LYS A 171 4.11 -15.29 4.54
CA LYS A 171 3.63 -16.14 5.61
C LYS A 171 2.25 -15.70 6.16
N GLY A 172 1.83 -14.47 5.86
CA GLY A 172 0.56 -13.91 6.35
C GLY A 172 0.54 -13.62 7.85
N GLU A 173 1.70 -13.40 8.47
CA GLU A 173 1.83 -13.19 9.91
C GLU A 173 1.59 -11.74 10.32
N PHE A 174 1.81 -10.81 9.39
CA PHE A 174 1.78 -9.38 9.64
C PHE A 174 0.63 -8.69 8.89
N ARG A 175 0.39 -7.44 9.25
CA ARG A 175 -0.43 -6.51 8.48
C ARG A 175 0.31 -6.10 7.21
N ALA A 176 -0.36 -5.31 6.35
CA ALA A 176 0.29 -4.73 5.19
C ALA A 176 1.56 -3.97 5.57
N ILE A 177 2.65 -4.28 4.87
CA ILE A 177 3.96 -3.63 5.02
C ILE A 177 3.86 -2.19 4.52
N PHE A 178 3.26 -2.03 3.35
CA PHE A 178 2.88 -0.75 2.77
C PHE A 178 1.60 -0.90 1.96
N GLY A 179 0.98 0.21 1.61
CA GLY A 179 -0.15 0.19 0.72
C GLY A 179 -0.52 1.58 0.22
N GLY A 180 -1.17 1.62 -0.92
CA GLY A 180 -1.47 2.84 -1.61
C GLY A 180 -2.45 2.67 -2.75
N GLY A 181 -2.48 3.67 -3.64
CA GLY A 181 -3.29 3.64 -4.85
C GLY A 181 -3.49 5.03 -5.46
N ARG A 182 -4.25 5.06 -6.55
CA ARG A 182 -4.61 6.28 -7.29
C ARG A 182 -5.79 7.00 -6.66
N TYR A 183 -5.70 8.33 -6.56
CA TYR A 183 -6.72 9.20 -5.96
C TYR A 183 -6.83 10.53 -6.73
N ASP A 184 -7.53 10.51 -7.86
CA ASP A 184 -7.59 11.65 -8.79
C ASP A 184 -8.45 12.82 -8.30
N ASN A 185 -9.36 12.58 -7.34
CA ASN A 185 -10.33 13.59 -6.88
C ASN A 185 -9.97 14.18 -5.51
N LEU A 186 -8.93 13.71 -4.83
CA LEU A 186 -8.66 14.13 -3.45
C LEU A 186 -8.35 15.63 -3.36
N LEU A 187 -7.51 16.15 -4.26
CA LEU A 187 -7.12 17.56 -4.25
C LEU A 187 -8.31 18.48 -4.45
N SER A 188 -9.22 18.16 -5.37
CA SER A 188 -10.46 18.95 -5.58
C SER A 188 -11.40 18.88 -4.38
N THR A 189 -11.47 17.74 -3.70
CA THR A 189 -12.30 17.55 -2.50
C THR A 189 -11.85 18.45 -1.33
N ILE A 190 -10.57 18.76 -1.24
CA ILE A 190 -10.01 19.65 -0.20
C ILE A 190 -9.86 21.10 -0.66
N GLY A 191 -10.44 21.45 -1.83
CA GLY A 191 -10.49 22.83 -2.33
C GLY A 191 -9.34 23.24 -3.23
N GLY A 192 -8.51 22.30 -3.68
CA GLY A 192 -7.48 22.50 -4.71
C GLY A 192 -7.99 22.32 -6.12
N GLU A 193 -7.13 22.52 -7.11
CA GLU A 193 -7.40 22.13 -8.49
C GLU A 193 -7.39 20.60 -8.63
N ALA A 194 -8.25 20.05 -9.50
CA ALA A 194 -8.26 18.63 -9.78
C ALA A 194 -6.94 18.22 -10.45
N ALA A 195 -6.25 17.27 -9.85
CA ALA A 195 -5.05 16.68 -10.42
C ALA A 195 -5.01 15.18 -10.08
N PRO A 196 -4.65 14.32 -11.06
CA PRO A 196 -4.43 12.91 -10.77
C PRO A 196 -3.27 12.76 -9.81
N ALA A 197 -3.39 11.80 -8.90
CA ALA A 197 -2.32 11.50 -7.97
C ALA A 197 -2.32 10.02 -7.58
N VAL A 198 -1.15 9.49 -7.31
CA VAL A 198 -0.95 8.16 -6.76
C VAL A 198 0.07 8.22 -5.64
N GLY A 199 -0.17 7.48 -4.58
CA GLY A 199 0.77 7.48 -3.47
C GLY A 199 0.68 6.24 -2.60
N LEU A 200 1.64 6.10 -1.70
CA LEU A 200 1.69 5.03 -0.71
C LEU A 200 2.04 5.53 0.69
N GLY A 201 1.59 4.75 1.67
CA GLY A 201 2.05 4.83 3.04
C GLY A 201 2.84 3.58 3.42
N PHE A 202 4.06 3.76 3.91
CA PHE A 202 4.98 2.70 4.31
C PHE A 202 5.29 2.86 5.80
N GLY A 203 4.77 1.94 6.63
CA GLY A 203 4.89 2.04 8.08
C GLY A 203 6.15 1.35 8.62
N ASP A 204 6.83 2.00 9.58
CA ASP A 204 8.04 1.48 10.23
C ASP A 204 7.79 0.22 11.07
N VAL A 205 6.62 0.11 11.69
CA VAL A 205 6.33 -0.95 12.66
C VAL A 205 6.30 -2.32 12.01
N VAL A 206 5.57 -2.47 10.90
CA VAL A 206 5.40 -3.77 10.24
C VAL A 206 6.69 -4.20 9.57
N VAL A 207 7.40 -3.30 8.88
CA VAL A 207 8.69 -3.62 8.28
C VAL A 207 9.73 -3.97 9.34
N GLY A 208 9.73 -3.28 10.49
CA GLY A 208 10.62 -3.61 11.61
C GLY A 208 10.35 -5.01 12.20
N GLU A 209 9.10 -5.43 12.31
CA GLU A 209 8.75 -6.79 12.74
C GLU A 209 9.13 -7.84 11.67
N LEU A 210 8.97 -7.52 10.38
CA LEU A 210 9.40 -8.38 9.27
C LEU A 210 10.94 -8.57 9.29
N ILE A 211 11.72 -7.50 9.43
CA ILE A 211 13.18 -7.55 9.52
C ILE A 211 13.62 -8.46 10.66
N LYS A 212 12.99 -8.34 11.84
CA LYS A 212 13.27 -9.22 13.00
C LYS A 212 12.90 -10.68 12.72
N ALA A 213 11.74 -10.93 12.09
CA ALA A 213 11.28 -12.29 11.79
C ALA A 213 12.16 -13.00 10.75
N LEU A 214 12.85 -12.24 9.90
CA LEU A 214 13.78 -12.72 8.89
C LEU A 214 15.23 -12.80 9.43
N ASP A 215 15.46 -12.42 10.69
CA ASP A 215 16.79 -12.36 11.32
C ASP A 215 17.81 -11.56 10.49
N LEU A 216 17.31 -10.46 9.87
CA LEU A 216 18.17 -9.59 9.08
C LEU A 216 19.05 -8.74 10.01
N PRO A 217 20.31 -8.47 9.61
CA PRO A 217 21.18 -7.64 10.41
C PRO A 217 20.54 -6.26 10.61
N SER A 218 20.35 -5.88 11.87
CA SER A 218 20.07 -4.49 12.18
C SER A 218 21.30 -3.66 11.80
N THR A 219 21.08 -2.45 11.27
CA THR A 219 22.19 -1.49 11.15
C THR A 219 22.91 -1.46 12.49
N GLU A 220 24.22 -1.73 12.47
CA GLU A 220 25.05 -1.55 13.66
C GLU A 220 24.68 -0.19 14.25
N GLN A 221 24.24 -0.19 15.51
CA GLN A 221 24.15 1.05 16.25
C GLN A 221 25.58 1.55 16.34
N ASN A 222 25.96 2.49 15.48
CA ASN A 222 27.21 3.19 15.64
C ASN A 222 27.22 3.69 17.07
N GLU A 223 28.21 3.26 17.86
CA GLU A 223 28.35 3.71 19.23
C GLU A 223 28.28 5.23 19.23
N LEU A 224 27.28 5.79 19.95
CA LEU A 224 27.13 7.21 20.05
C LEU A 224 28.25 7.76 20.95
N VAL A 225 29.15 8.52 20.38
CA VAL A 225 30.17 9.25 21.13
C VAL A 225 29.53 10.52 21.67
N ILE A 226 29.45 10.64 23.00
CA ILE A 226 28.97 11.87 23.65
C ILE A 226 30.19 12.71 24.04
N ILE A 227 30.22 13.98 23.59
CA ILE A 227 31.27 14.94 23.93
C ILE A 227 30.69 15.98 24.84
N GLY A 228 31.05 15.92 26.11
CA GLY A 228 30.73 16.94 27.10
C GLY A 228 31.87 17.93 27.31
N TYR A 229 31.56 19.18 27.70
CA TYR A 229 32.52 20.15 28.18
C TYR A 229 32.09 20.68 29.56
N MET A 230 33.07 20.94 30.43
CA MET A 230 32.83 21.35 31.83
C MET A 230 32.86 22.86 32.01
N ALA A 231 33.39 23.60 31.05
CA ALA A 231 33.51 25.07 31.08
C ALA A 231 33.36 25.63 29.67
N ASP A 232 32.85 26.85 29.57
CA ASP A 232 32.54 27.49 28.28
C ASP A 232 33.78 27.68 27.37
N GLU A 233 34.95 27.82 27.95
CA GLU A 233 36.21 27.94 27.21
C GLU A 233 36.55 26.69 26.43
N GLN A 234 36.01 25.52 26.85
CA GLN A 234 36.20 24.22 26.19
C GLN A 234 35.25 23.95 25.03
N ARG A 235 34.21 24.77 24.87
CA ARG A 235 33.17 24.58 23.84
C ARG A 235 33.76 24.49 22.42
N VAL A 236 34.70 25.37 22.09
CA VAL A 236 35.34 25.39 20.76
C VAL A 236 36.10 24.08 20.51
N ALA A 237 36.87 23.60 21.48
CA ALA A 237 37.62 22.36 21.36
C ALA A 237 36.71 21.15 21.26
N ALA A 238 35.60 21.09 22.03
CA ALA A 238 34.58 20.05 21.96
C ALA A 238 33.90 20.01 20.59
N THR A 239 33.56 21.19 20.04
CA THR A 239 32.96 21.29 18.71
C THR A 239 33.91 20.81 17.60
N GLN A 240 35.19 21.17 17.68
CA GLN A 240 36.21 20.71 16.74
C GLN A 240 36.40 19.18 16.81
N LEU A 241 36.41 18.60 18.01
CA LEU A 241 36.50 17.15 18.21
C LEU A 241 35.26 16.46 17.62
N ALA A 242 34.05 17.00 17.88
CA ALA A 242 32.81 16.47 17.30
C ALA A 242 32.83 16.47 15.76
N ALA A 243 33.27 17.58 15.16
CA ALA A 243 33.37 17.71 13.71
C ALA A 243 34.35 16.70 13.11
N ARG A 244 35.53 16.50 13.76
CA ARG A 244 36.51 15.52 13.33
C ARG A 244 35.96 14.08 13.38
N LEU A 245 35.34 13.69 14.49
CA LEU A 245 34.79 12.34 14.66
C LEU A 245 33.64 12.06 13.70
N ARG A 246 32.81 13.07 13.40
CA ARG A 246 31.76 12.94 12.35
C ARG A 246 32.37 12.75 10.96
N GLY A 247 33.49 13.44 10.67
CA GLY A 247 34.25 13.26 9.43
C GLY A 247 34.86 11.85 9.32
N GLU A 248 35.12 11.18 10.43
CA GLU A 248 35.55 9.77 10.51
C GLU A 248 34.37 8.78 10.45
N GLY A 249 33.12 9.24 10.23
CA GLY A 249 31.93 8.41 10.14
C GLY A 249 31.31 7.99 11.47
N LYS A 250 31.75 8.55 12.60
CA LYS A 250 31.20 8.24 13.93
C LYS A 250 29.93 9.05 14.20
N ALA A 251 28.95 8.43 14.88
CA ALA A 251 27.82 9.14 15.44
C ALA A 251 28.28 9.92 16.67
N VAL A 252 28.06 11.27 16.70
CA VAL A 252 28.55 12.13 17.79
C VAL A 252 27.44 13.10 18.21
N SER A 253 27.20 13.20 19.53
CA SER A 253 26.30 14.15 20.17
C SER A 253 27.09 15.07 21.12
#